data_85015abf64082b1baaeac3a7664e2dc1
#
_entry.id   85015abf64082b1baaeac3a7664e2dc1
#
_cell.length_a   1.000
_cell.length_b   1.000
_cell.length_c   1.000
_cell.angle_alpha   90.00
_cell.angle_beta   90.00
_cell.angle_gamma   90.00
#
_symmetry.space_group_name_H-M   'P 1'
#
loop_
_entity.id
_entity.type
_entity.pdbx_description
1 polymer ?
#
loop_
_entity_poly.entity_id
_entity_poly.type
_entity_poly.pdbx_seq_one_letter_code
_entity_poly.pdbx_strand_id
1 'polypeptide(L)'
;NVRGGGGGGAGGEQRAKYKSSYMKRNFTSAEAACFYKHLTRTIPGVDLSRTMVLVDSFGGAANKKSLIDTTSNPQRASVMKLQFLNYWNTTEEDAAHLQYSKEFFSELYSGPDADPKYKETPYWNDRYEGCYINYPDKDMLAYPFWPELYYGEAGLVPVLKRVKKQYDPNNIFHHAMSIRP
;
A
#
# COMPACT_ATOMS: atom_id res chain seq x y z
N ASN A 1 -23.32 -0.82 -3.75
CA ASN A 1 -23.08 -1.54 -5.00
C ASN A 1 -21.62 -1.81 -5.13
N VAL A 2 -21.17 -2.99 -4.68
CA VAL A 2 -19.86 -3.52 -4.96
C VAL A 2 -19.86 -3.92 -6.43
N ARG A 3 -19.44 -3.07 -7.31
CA ARG A 3 -19.07 -3.49 -8.66
C ARG A 3 -17.68 -4.09 -8.57
N GLY A 4 -17.57 -5.37 -8.78
CA GLY A 4 -16.31 -6.05 -8.98
C GLY A 4 -15.57 -5.34 -10.11
N GLY A 5 -14.44 -4.71 -9.79
CA GLY A 5 -13.60 -4.04 -10.76
C GLY A 5 -12.83 -5.04 -11.59
N GLY A 6 -13.50 -5.63 -12.57
CA GLY A 6 -12.83 -6.17 -13.73
C GLY A 6 -12.35 -4.98 -14.56
N GLY A 7 -11.06 -4.69 -14.60
CA GLY A 7 -10.50 -3.72 -15.50
C GLY A 7 -10.78 -4.12 -16.93
N GLY A 8 -11.48 -3.28 -17.66
CA GLY A 8 -11.88 -3.51 -19.03
C GLY A 8 -12.98 -2.54 -19.42
N GLY A 9 -12.83 -1.26 -19.12
CA GLY A 9 -13.64 -0.21 -19.72
C GLY A 9 -13.12 0.05 -21.12
N ALA A 10 -14.00 0.01 -22.09
CA ALA A 10 -13.69 0.28 -23.48
C ALA A 10 -12.96 1.62 -23.64
N GLY A 11 -11.75 1.58 -24.20
CA GLY A 11 -11.22 2.62 -25.07
C GLY A 11 -10.66 3.90 -24.44
N GLY A 12 -10.35 3.96 -23.15
CA GLY A 12 -9.69 5.12 -22.56
C GLY A 12 -8.52 4.69 -21.66
N GLU A 13 -7.42 5.41 -21.69
CA GLU A 13 -6.32 5.23 -20.75
C GLU A 13 -6.82 5.52 -19.33
N GLN A 14 -7.05 4.47 -18.57
CA GLN A 14 -7.42 4.60 -17.16
C GLN A 14 -6.17 4.90 -16.34
N ARG A 15 -6.17 6.03 -15.68
CA ARG A 15 -5.15 6.40 -14.72
C ARG A 15 -5.53 5.93 -13.32
N ALA A 16 -4.53 5.60 -12.50
CA ALA A 16 -4.81 5.09 -11.17
C ALA A 16 -3.68 5.38 -10.17
N LYS A 17 -4.06 5.53 -8.90
CA LYS A 17 -3.16 5.48 -7.76
C LYS A 17 -3.57 4.35 -6.83
N TYR A 18 -2.60 3.53 -6.49
CA TYR A 18 -2.76 2.44 -5.53
C TYR A 18 -1.90 2.69 -4.31
N LYS A 19 -2.45 2.40 -3.13
CA LYS A 19 -1.70 2.28 -1.87
C LYS A 19 -2.21 1.07 -1.11
N SER A 20 -1.44 0.57 -0.16
CA SER A 20 -1.85 -0.59 0.62
C SER A 20 -1.31 -0.57 2.04
N SER A 21 -1.95 -1.30 2.91
CA SER A 21 -1.43 -1.61 4.24
C SER A 21 -1.94 -2.94 4.75
N TYR A 22 -1.21 -3.51 5.69
CA TYR A 22 -1.65 -4.65 6.48
C TYR A 22 -1.91 -4.23 7.91
N MET A 23 -3.00 -4.73 8.49
CA MET A 23 -3.44 -4.39 9.84
C MET A 23 -3.59 -5.62 10.71
N LYS A 24 -3.03 -5.56 11.92
CA LYS A 24 -3.10 -6.62 12.93
C LYS A 24 -4.32 -6.50 13.85
N ARG A 25 -4.97 -5.36 13.88
CA ARG A 25 -6.08 -5.03 14.79
C ARG A 25 -7.20 -4.30 14.03
N ASN A 26 -8.39 -4.29 14.60
CA ASN A 26 -9.52 -3.52 14.11
C ASN A 26 -9.21 -2.01 14.07
N PHE A 27 -9.97 -1.28 13.28
CA PHE A 27 -9.90 0.19 13.23
C PHE A 27 -10.16 0.82 14.59
N THR A 28 -9.38 1.84 14.92
CA THR A 28 -9.71 2.77 16.00
C THR A 28 -10.81 3.73 15.56
N SER A 29 -11.41 4.44 16.52
CA SER A 29 -12.37 5.51 16.20
C SER A 29 -11.73 6.62 15.36
N ALA A 30 -10.46 6.94 15.60
CA ALA A 30 -9.74 7.95 14.82
C ALA A 30 -9.50 7.51 13.38
N GLU A 31 -9.08 6.25 13.17
CA GLU A 31 -8.94 5.69 11.83
C GLU A 31 -10.29 5.65 11.09
N ALA A 32 -11.36 5.21 11.76
CA ALA A 32 -12.71 5.21 11.19
C ALA A 32 -13.19 6.62 10.81
N ALA A 33 -12.93 7.62 11.64
CA ALA A 33 -13.22 9.02 11.35
C ALA A 33 -12.42 9.54 10.15
N CYS A 34 -11.15 9.15 10.03
CA CYS A 34 -10.31 9.48 8.86
C CYS A 34 -10.89 8.86 7.57
N PHE A 35 -11.29 7.59 7.60
CA PHE A 35 -11.97 6.95 6.46
C PHE A 35 -13.25 7.70 6.09
N TYR A 36 -14.10 7.98 7.05
CA TYR A 36 -15.34 8.71 6.80
C TYR A 36 -15.08 10.08 6.17
N LYS A 37 -14.18 10.88 6.76
CA LYS A 37 -13.79 12.19 6.27
C LYS A 37 -13.36 12.15 4.80
N HIS A 38 -12.44 11.25 4.46
CA HIS A 38 -11.88 11.21 3.11
C HIS A 38 -12.81 10.57 2.09
N LEU A 39 -13.53 9.51 2.44
CA LEU A 39 -14.43 8.83 1.51
C LEU A 39 -15.74 9.60 1.24
N THR A 40 -16.09 10.58 2.10
CA THR A 40 -17.24 11.48 1.88
C THR A 40 -16.82 12.89 1.44
N ARG A 41 -15.52 13.16 1.37
CA ARG A 41 -14.98 14.47 0.95
C ARG A 41 -15.34 14.77 -0.49
N THR A 42 -15.73 16.02 -0.75
CA THR A 42 -15.86 16.57 -2.10
C THR A 42 -14.74 17.58 -2.35
N ILE A 43 -14.18 17.56 -3.56
CA ILE A 43 -13.19 18.54 -4.01
C ILE A 43 -13.78 19.20 -5.27
N PRO A 44 -13.93 20.52 -5.32
CA PRO A 44 -14.49 21.19 -6.49
C PRO A 44 -13.71 20.84 -7.76
N GLY A 45 -14.42 20.38 -8.79
CA GLY A 45 -13.85 20.02 -10.09
C GLY A 45 -13.11 18.67 -10.12
N VAL A 46 -13.17 17.85 -9.05
CA VAL A 46 -12.53 16.52 -8.99
C VAL A 46 -13.57 15.44 -8.79
N ASP A 47 -13.61 14.46 -9.68
CA ASP A 47 -14.50 13.31 -9.57
C ASP A 47 -13.87 12.20 -8.72
N LEU A 48 -14.22 12.12 -7.46
CA LEU A 48 -13.79 11.07 -6.53
C LEU A 48 -14.72 9.85 -6.49
N SER A 49 -15.73 9.76 -7.34
CA SER A 49 -16.74 8.66 -7.36
C SER A 49 -16.12 7.27 -7.58
N ARG A 50 -14.91 7.22 -8.13
CA ARG A 50 -14.15 6.00 -8.40
C ARG A 50 -13.01 5.77 -7.39
N THR A 51 -13.09 6.45 -6.24
CA THR A 51 -12.19 6.22 -5.11
C THR A 51 -12.82 5.22 -4.15
N MET A 52 -12.05 4.24 -3.71
CA MET A 52 -12.51 3.22 -2.77
C MET A 52 -11.39 2.67 -1.93
N VAL A 53 -11.73 2.12 -0.77
CA VAL A 53 -10.83 1.30 0.02
C VAL A 53 -11.45 -0.10 0.13
N LEU A 54 -10.74 -1.08 -0.38
CA LEU A 54 -11.10 -2.49 -0.21
C LEU A 54 -10.47 -2.98 1.09
N VAL A 55 -11.26 -3.69 1.88
CA VAL A 55 -10.83 -4.33 3.13
C VAL A 55 -10.98 -5.83 2.94
N ASP A 56 -9.86 -6.50 2.68
CA ASP A 56 -9.82 -7.94 2.54
C ASP A 56 -9.49 -8.57 3.90
N SER A 57 -10.23 -9.61 4.29
CA SER A 57 -9.83 -10.44 5.41
C SER A 57 -8.50 -11.12 5.12
N PHE A 58 -7.62 -11.16 6.10
CA PHE A 58 -6.31 -11.79 6.00
C PHE A 58 -6.07 -12.70 7.20
N GLY A 59 -5.41 -13.85 7.01
CA GLY A 59 -5.15 -14.74 8.13
C GLY A 59 -5.25 -16.22 7.80
N GLY A 60 -5.57 -17.03 8.81
CA GLY A 60 -5.65 -18.48 8.66
C GLY A 60 -4.33 -19.10 8.23
N ALA A 61 -4.33 -19.85 7.13
CA ALA A 61 -3.11 -20.49 6.61
C ALA A 61 -2.03 -19.49 6.20
N ALA A 62 -2.40 -18.28 5.78
CA ALA A 62 -1.45 -17.24 5.41
C ALA A 62 -0.61 -16.74 6.61
N ASN A 63 -1.16 -16.83 7.84
CA ASN A 63 -0.50 -16.36 9.06
C ASN A 63 0.41 -17.42 9.72
N LYS A 64 0.70 -18.53 9.05
CA LYS A 64 1.64 -19.52 9.57
C LYS A 64 3.06 -18.93 9.59
N LYS A 65 3.63 -18.76 10.79
CA LYS A 65 4.98 -18.20 10.98
C LYS A 65 6.07 -19.01 10.29
N SER A 66 5.89 -20.32 10.15
CA SER A 66 6.82 -21.20 9.42
C SER A 66 6.99 -20.85 7.94
N LEU A 67 6.11 -19.99 7.39
CA LEU A 67 6.24 -19.53 6.01
C LEU A 67 7.13 -18.30 5.85
N ILE A 68 7.56 -17.65 6.93
CA ILE A 68 8.45 -16.47 6.87
C ILE A 68 9.76 -16.82 6.16
N ASP A 69 10.34 -17.97 6.48
CA ASP A 69 11.64 -18.38 5.94
C ASP A 69 11.56 -18.97 4.53
N THR A 70 10.35 -19.24 4.04
CA THR A 70 10.13 -19.94 2.77
C THR A 70 9.42 -19.09 1.71
N THR A 71 9.01 -17.87 2.04
CA THR A 71 8.30 -16.98 1.12
C THR A 71 8.83 -15.54 1.20
N SER A 72 8.60 -14.77 0.13
CA SER A 72 8.96 -13.35 0.09
C SER A 72 7.88 -12.42 0.67
N ASN A 73 6.81 -12.96 1.23
CA ASN A 73 5.77 -12.19 1.89
C ASN A 73 5.96 -12.29 3.41
N PRO A 74 6.37 -11.21 4.09
CA PRO A 74 6.68 -11.25 5.51
C PRO A 74 5.45 -11.11 6.43
N GLN A 75 4.30 -10.65 5.93
CA GLN A 75 3.11 -10.41 6.72
C GLN A 75 2.51 -11.72 7.24
N ARG A 76 2.51 -11.92 8.57
CA ARG A 76 2.07 -13.18 9.23
C ARG A 76 1.23 -12.98 10.49
N ALA A 77 0.88 -11.74 10.83
CA ALA A 77 0.07 -11.44 12.01
C ALA A 77 -1.14 -10.54 11.70
N SER A 78 -1.31 -10.14 10.46
CA SER A 78 -2.41 -9.28 10.06
C SER A 78 -3.74 -10.02 10.06
N VAL A 79 -4.81 -9.28 10.34
CA VAL A 79 -6.20 -9.75 10.27
C VAL A 79 -6.92 -9.18 9.05
N MET A 80 -6.40 -8.10 8.49
CA MET A 80 -6.92 -7.50 7.27
C MET A 80 -5.82 -6.86 6.43
N LYS A 81 -6.07 -6.77 5.14
CA LYS A 81 -5.27 -6.05 4.16
C LYS A 81 -6.14 -4.97 3.53
N LEU A 82 -5.64 -3.75 3.47
CA LEU A 82 -6.30 -2.62 2.85
C LEU A 82 -5.69 -2.35 1.48
N GLN A 83 -6.55 -2.09 0.51
CA GLN A 83 -6.18 -1.58 -0.80
C GLN A 83 -6.91 -0.26 -1.04
N PHE A 84 -6.15 0.82 -1.15
CA PHE A 84 -6.64 2.14 -1.50
C PHE A 84 -6.57 2.27 -3.02
N LEU A 85 -7.69 2.57 -3.64
CA LEU A 85 -7.84 2.69 -5.07
C LEU A 85 -8.39 4.07 -5.40
N ASN A 86 -7.77 4.75 -6.33
CA ASN A 86 -8.26 6.01 -6.87
C ASN A 86 -8.04 6.00 -8.38
N TYR A 87 -9.12 6.18 -9.15
CA TYR A 87 -9.11 6.13 -10.61
C TYR A 87 -9.62 7.43 -11.19
N TRP A 88 -9.01 7.86 -12.29
CA TRP A 88 -9.43 9.02 -13.08
C TRP A 88 -9.10 8.80 -14.56
N ASN A 89 -9.41 9.75 -15.43
CA ASN A 89 -9.36 9.52 -16.87
C ASN A 89 -8.26 10.31 -17.57
N THR A 90 -7.94 11.53 -17.12
CA THR A 90 -7.08 12.45 -17.88
C THR A 90 -5.83 12.87 -17.10
N THR A 91 -4.82 13.33 -17.80
CA THR A 91 -3.56 13.82 -17.21
C THR A 91 -3.75 15.11 -16.42
N GLU A 92 -4.72 15.92 -16.80
CA GLU A 92 -5.06 17.18 -16.14
C GLU A 92 -5.56 16.95 -14.71
N GLU A 93 -6.17 15.79 -14.46
CA GLU A 93 -6.69 15.40 -13.15
C GLU A 93 -5.60 14.82 -12.21
N ASP A 94 -4.42 14.46 -12.75
CA ASP A 94 -3.36 13.77 -12.00
C ASP A 94 -3.02 14.46 -10.67
N ALA A 95 -2.75 15.76 -10.72
CA ALA A 95 -2.29 16.49 -9.55
C ALA A 95 -3.29 16.41 -8.38
N ALA A 96 -4.57 16.58 -8.68
CA ALA A 96 -5.63 16.56 -7.66
C ALA A 96 -5.84 15.16 -7.07
N HIS A 97 -5.87 14.12 -7.92
CA HIS A 97 -6.06 12.73 -7.50
C HIS A 97 -4.85 12.17 -6.73
N LEU A 98 -3.63 12.50 -7.16
CA LEU A 98 -2.41 12.12 -6.47
C LEU A 98 -2.31 12.81 -5.11
N GLN A 99 -2.63 14.11 -5.04
CA GLN A 99 -2.65 14.87 -3.78
C GLN A 99 -3.69 14.31 -2.81
N TYR A 100 -4.92 14.06 -3.28
CA TYR A 100 -5.96 13.44 -2.46
C TYR A 100 -5.51 12.10 -1.88
N SER A 101 -4.96 11.21 -2.72
CA SER A 101 -4.51 9.89 -2.29
C SER A 101 -3.36 9.98 -1.28
N LYS A 102 -2.47 10.95 -1.44
CA LYS A 102 -1.37 11.21 -0.50
C LYS A 102 -1.91 11.73 0.84
N GLU A 103 -2.77 12.74 0.82
CA GLU A 103 -3.37 13.32 2.03
C GLU A 103 -4.12 12.27 2.86
N PHE A 104 -4.97 11.47 2.20
CA PHE A 104 -5.72 10.43 2.87
C PHE A 104 -4.81 9.43 3.58
N PHE A 105 -3.83 8.91 2.86
CA PHE A 105 -2.91 7.91 3.39
C PHE A 105 -2.03 8.48 4.51
N SER A 106 -1.47 9.67 4.31
CA SER A 106 -0.64 10.34 5.31
C SER A 106 -1.42 10.63 6.59
N GLU A 107 -2.65 11.15 6.50
CA GLU A 107 -3.46 11.44 7.67
C GLU A 107 -3.79 10.17 8.45
N LEU A 108 -4.16 9.09 7.76
CA LEU A 108 -4.51 7.82 8.40
C LEU A 108 -3.38 7.27 9.27
N TYR A 109 -2.13 7.41 8.83
CA TYR A 109 -0.94 6.89 9.52
C TYR A 109 -0.15 7.97 10.29
N SER A 110 -0.76 9.13 10.54
CA SER A 110 -0.19 10.22 11.31
C SER A 110 -0.92 10.49 12.62
N GLY A 111 -1.61 9.49 13.16
CA GLY A 111 -2.31 9.62 14.44
C GLY A 111 -1.40 10.06 15.59
N PRO A 112 -1.97 10.45 16.75
CA PRO A 112 -1.21 10.97 17.88
C PRO A 112 -0.17 10.00 18.42
N ASP A 113 -0.41 8.71 18.27
CA ASP A 113 0.49 7.64 18.74
C ASP A 113 1.48 7.17 17.66
N ALA A 114 1.52 7.83 16.49
CA ALA A 114 2.44 7.47 15.42
C ALA A 114 3.88 7.85 15.81
N ASP A 115 4.81 6.90 15.64
CA ASP A 115 6.24 7.18 15.82
C ASP A 115 6.66 8.27 14.81
N PRO A 116 7.23 9.38 15.27
CA PRO A 116 7.65 10.49 14.38
C PRO A 116 8.55 10.06 13.23
N LYS A 117 9.39 9.04 13.44
CA LYS A 117 10.30 8.49 12.43
C LYS A 117 9.55 7.82 11.28
N TYR A 118 8.42 7.20 11.58
CA TYR A 118 7.65 6.38 10.63
C TYR A 118 6.30 6.98 10.27
N LYS A 119 6.06 8.21 10.68
CA LYS A 119 4.82 8.95 10.43
C LYS A 119 4.45 8.92 8.93
N GLU A 120 3.16 8.99 8.65
CA GLU A 120 2.59 8.92 7.29
C GLU A 120 2.70 7.54 6.61
N THR A 121 3.18 6.52 7.32
CA THR A 121 3.32 5.17 6.78
C THR A 121 2.78 4.11 7.75
N PRO A 122 2.29 2.96 7.25
CA PRO A 122 1.90 1.84 8.09
C PRO A 122 3.13 1.01 8.51
N TYR A 123 4.17 1.68 9.05
CA TYR A 123 5.37 0.98 9.45
C TYR A 123 5.10 -0.09 10.51
N TRP A 124 5.91 -1.11 10.52
CA TRP A 124 5.79 -2.28 11.37
C TRP A 124 5.75 -1.92 12.86
N ASN A 125 4.65 -2.28 13.51
CA ASN A 125 4.44 -2.06 14.94
C ASN A 125 3.33 -3.00 15.45
N ASP A 126 2.73 -2.72 16.59
CA ASP A 126 1.64 -3.51 17.16
C ASP A 126 0.35 -3.51 16.37
N ARG A 127 0.18 -2.54 15.45
CA ARG A 127 -1.04 -2.35 14.68
C ARG A 127 -0.89 -2.70 13.21
N TYR A 128 0.30 -2.45 12.63
CA TYR A 128 0.55 -2.54 11.19
C TYR A 128 1.67 -3.53 10.87
N GLU A 129 1.62 -4.10 9.68
CA GLU A 129 2.67 -4.94 9.08
C GLU A 129 3.08 -4.45 7.69
N GLY A 130 3.25 -3.13 7.54
CA GLY A 130 3.74 -2.54 6.30
C GLY A 130 2.76 -2.57 5.14
N CYS A 131 3.32 -2.61 3.94
CA CYS A 131 2.62 -2.51 2.65
C CYS A 131 2.74 -3.80 1.83
N TYR A 132 1.87 -3.94 0.81
CA TYR A 132 1.88 -5.08 -0.11
C TYR A 132 2.64 -4.74 -1.39
N ILE A 133 3.67 -5.51 -1.72
CA ILE A 133 4.57 -5.20 -2.84
C ILE A 133 3.90 -5.28 -4.22
N ASN A 134 2.82 -6.05 -4.37
CA ASN A 134 2.05 -6.07 -5.62
C ASN A 134 1.19 -4.82 -5.84
N TYR A 135 1.13 -3.92 -4.85
CA TYR A 135 0.59 -2.56 -4.97
C TYR A 135 1.71 -1.55 -4.71
N PRO A 136 2.75 -1.50 -5.57
CA PRO A 136 3.90 -0.66 -5.37
C PRO A 136 3.50 0.82 -5.47
N ASP A 137 3.88 1.58 -4.45
CA ASP A 137 3.61 3.01 -4.38
C ASP A 137 4.90 3.81 -4.39
N LYS A 138 5.13 4.55 -5.48
CA LYS A 138 6.34 5.38 -5.66
C LYS A 138 6.51 6.46 -4.58
N ASP A 139 5.42 6.89 -3.92
CA ASP A 139 5.50 7.89 -2.85
C ASP A 139 6.36 7.35 -1.68
N MET A 140 6.35 6.03 -1.49
CA MET A 140 7.12 5.38 -0.43
C MET A 140 8.64 5.47 -0.66
N LEU A 141 9.10 5.71 -1.89
CA LEU A 141 10.52 5.90 -2.20
C LEU A 141 11.11 7.16 -1.53
N ALA A 142 10.27 8.09 -1.08
CA ALA A 142 10.71 9.25 -0.31
C ALA A 142 11.25 8.88 1.10
N TYR A 143 10.93 7.68 1.58
CA TYR A 143 11.35 7.21 2.89
C TYR A 143 12.56 6.28 2.77
N PRO A 144 13.65 6.50 3.52
CA PRO A 144 14.85 5.64 3.44
C PRO A 144 14.58 4.19 3.86
N PHE A 145 13.54 3.97 4.66
CA PHE A 145 13.08 2.66 5.14
C PHE A 145 12.01 2.01 4.23
N TRP A 146 11.79 2.50 3.00
CA TRP A 146 10.77 1.94 2.12
C TRP A 146 10.91 0.42 1.86
N PRO A 147 12.12 -0.17 1.78
CA PRO A 147 12.20 -1.62 1.59
C PRO A 147 11.63 -2.39 2.78
N GLU A 148 11.78 -1.85 3.99
CA GLU A 148 11.27 -2.45 5.22
C GLU A 148 9.74 -2.41 5.26
N LEU A 149 9.11 -1.35 4.73
CA LEU A 149 7.64 -1.28 4.62
C LEU A 149 7.04 -2.47 3.86
N TYR A 150 7.75 -2.98 2.86
CA TYR A 150 7.26 -4.07 1.99
C TYR A 150 7.78 -5.44 2.38
N TYR A 151 8.98 -5.52 2.94
CA TYR A 151 9.70 -6.78 3.16
C TYR A 151 10.06 -7.05 4.62
N GLY A 152 9.64 -6.19 5.56
CA GLY A 152 9.94 -6.33 6.98
C GLY A 152 11.35 -5.89 7.35
N GLU A 153 11.57 -5.69 8.66
CA GLU A 153 12.82 -5.14 9.20
C GLU A 153 14.01 -6.08 9.06
N ALA A 154 13.78 -7.38 9.15
CA ALA A 154 14.88 -8.31 9.35
C ALA A 154 15.18 -9.14 8.11
N GLY A 155 16.32 -8.89 7.49
CA GLY A 155 17.01 -9.92 6.74
C GLY A 155 16.44 -10.36 5.39
N LEU A 156 15.16 -10.07 5.07
CA LEU A 156 14.58 -10.52 3.81
C LEU A 156 15.17 -9.77 2.61
N VAL A 157 15.39 -8.47 2.71
CA VAL A 157 15.94 -7.67 1.61
C VAL A 157 17.33 -8.17 1.17
N PRO A 158 18.28 -8.47 2.06
CA PRO A 158 19.56 -9.09 1.68
C PRO A 158 19.42 -10.45 1.00
N VAL A 159 18.46 -11.28 1.44
CA VAL A 159 18.17 -12.56 0.78
C VAL A 159 17.65 -12.34 -0.64
N LEU A 160 16.66 -11.46 -0.80
CA LEU A 160 16.10 -11.12 -2.10
C LEU A 160 17.14 -10.54 -3.06
N LYS A 161 18.09 -9.72 -2.57
CA LYS A 161 19.21 -9.22 -3.37
C LYS A 161 20.11 -10.34 -3.87
N ARG A 162 20.43 -11.33 -3.02
CA ARG A 162 21.21 -12.50 -3.46
C ARG A 162 20.49 -13.30 -4.54
N VAL A 163 19.19 -13.54 -4.34
CA VAL A 163 18.34 -14.22 -5.34
C VAL A 163 18.31 -13.42 -6.65
N LYS A 164 18.07 -12.12 -6.56
CA LYS A 164 18.07 -11.24 -7.73
C LYS A 164 19.41 -11.29 -8.48
N LYS A 165 20.52 -11.19 -7.77
CA LYS A 165 21.86 -11.28 -8.36
C LYS A 165 22.13 -12.62 -9.04
N GLN A 166 21.58 -13.71 -8.50
CA GLN A 166 21.74 -15.04 -9.08
C GLN A 166 20.93 -15.22 -10.37
N TYR A 167 19.66 -14.78 -10.40
CA TYR A 167 18.73 -15.09 -11.49
C TYR A 167 18.53 -13.95 -12.49
N ASP A 168 18.83 -12.72 -12.12
CA ASP A 168 18.75 -11.54 -12.99
C ASP A 168 19.92 -10.58 -12.69
N PRO A 169 21.18 -11.01 -12.91
CA PRO A 169 22.36 -10.22 -12.61
C PRO A 169 22.43 -8.91 -13.42
N ASN A 170 21.83 -8.89 -14.59
CA ASN A 170 21.78 -7.73 -15.48
C ASN A 170 20.60 -6.80 -15.21
N ASN A 171 19.77 -7.12 -14.18
CA ASN A 171 18.59 -6.35 -13.79
C ASN A 171 17.64 -6.06 -14.96
N ILE A 172 17.39 -7.08 -15.80
CA ILE A 172 16.49 -6.97 -16.97
C ILE A 172 15.05 -6.75 -16.51
N PHE A 173 14.60 -7.50 -15.51
CA PHE A 173 13.26 -7.37 -14.92
C PHE A 173 13.29 -6.35 -13.79
N HIS A 174 12.90 -5.11 -14.07
CA HIS A 174 12.93 -4.05 -13.06
C HIS A 174 11.80 -3.02 -13.24
N HIS A 175 11.46 -2.40 -12.14
CA HIS A 175 10.66 -1.19 -12.03
C HIS A 175 11.20 -0.32 -10.88
N ALA A 176 10.59 0.85 -10.63
CA ALA A 176 11.13 1.82 -9.67
C ALA A 176 11.36 1.26 -8.25
N MET A 177 10.54 0.29 -7.82
CA MET A 177 10.60 -0.33 -6.48
C MET A 177 11.11 -1.78 -6.51
N SER A 178 11.73 -2.23 -7.59
CA SER A 178 12.33 -3.56 -7.64
C SER A 178 13.53 -3.69 -6.72
N ILE A 179 13.68 -4.87 -6.15
CA ILE A 179 14.96 -5.28 -5.55
C ILE A 179 16.02 -5.29 -6.64
N ARG A 180 17.14 -4.66 -6.38
CA ARG A 180 18.30 -4.61 -7.30
C ARG A 180 19.37 -5.62 -6.90
N PRO A 181 20.16 -6.15 -7.86
CA PRO A 181 21.25 -7.07 -7.58
C PRO A 181 22.27 -6.54 -6.60
#